data_9ce531780fa7789e84c34fcc249b1635
#
_entry.id   9ce531780fa7789e84c34fcc249b1635
#
_cell.length_a   1.000
_cell.length_b   1.000
_cell.length_c   1.000
_cell.angle_alpha   90.00
_cell.angle_beta   90.00
_cell.angle_gamma   90.00
#
_symmetry.space_group_name_H-M   'P 1'
#
loop_
_entity.id
_entity.type
_entity.pdbx_description
1 polymer ?
#
loop_
_entity_poly.entity_id
_entity_poly.type
_entity_poly.pdbx_seq_one_letter_code
_entity_poly.pdbx_strand_id
1 'polypeptide(L)'
;MRVVKQAEERRNEILDAADELFGQKGFDGTSTNDILEKVGIARGTLYHHFKSKEDIMDALIERYSVRLLGAAQEIAADKSIPVVERIIGVVMALNISGGSSSKEIMEHIHKPQNALMHQKIQRVIINGVPPILTGIIREGIEQGMFNTPFPYECMEMVVIYANTVFDNDMVAMTDEERFSRMLAFICNVERLLGAESGSLMDTLKMFGMGDGSNDE
;
A
#
# COMPACT_ATOMS: atom_id res chain seq x y z
N MET A 1 33.08 -8.32 6.64
CA MET A 1 32.26 -7.12 6.46
C MET A 1 32.18 -6.64 5.01
N ARG A 2 33.31 -6.45 4.30
CA ARG A 2 33.35 -5.97 2.89
C ARG A 2 32.64 -6.90 1.89
N VAL A 3 32.75 -8.21 2.02
CA VAL A 3 32.13 -9.21 1.11
C VAL A 3 30.59 -9.24 1.24
N VAL A 4 30.06 -9.13 2.46
CA VAL A 4 28.62 -9.10 2.71
C VAL A 4 27.98 -7.85 2.12
N LYS A 5 28.64 -6.70 2.27
CA LYS A 5 28.17 -5.43 1.71
C LYS A 5 28.12 -5.46 0.17
N GLN A 6 29.14 -6.06 -0.46
CA GLN A 6 29.16 -6.23 -1.92
C GLN A 6 28.05 -7.18 -2.41
N ALA A 7 27.70 -8.22 -1.65
CA ALA A 7 26.61 -9.13 -2.01
C ALA A 7 25.24 -8.45 -1.93
N GLU A 8 25.00 -7.64 -0.89
CA GLU A 8 23.76 -6.89 -0.71
C GLU A 8 23.62 -5.78 -1.77
N GLU A 9 24.69 -5.04 -2.06
CA GLU A 9 24.71 -4.05 -3.14
C GLU A 9 24.36 -4.71 -4.49
N ARG A 10 24.96 -5.86 -4.79
CA ARG A 10 24.67 -6.61 -6.01
C ARG A 10 23.24 -7.13 -6.07
N ARG A 11 22.70 -7.60 -4.95
CA ARG A 11 21.31 -8.03 -4.84
C ARG A 11 20.35 -6.87 -5.15
N ASN A 12 20.64 -5.68 -4.63
CA ASN A 12 19.83 -4.49 -4.90
C ASN A 12 19.92 -4.03 -6.35
N GLU A 13 21.11 -4.05 -6.98
CA GLU A 13 21.26 -3.75 -8.43
C GLU A 13 20.42 -4.68 -9.31
N ILE A 14 20.35 -5.98 -8.98
CA ILE A 14 19.51 -6.93 -9.70
C ILE A 14 18.02 -6.59 -9.51
N LEU A 15 17.61 -6.26 -8.28
CA LEU A 15 16.24 -5.87 -7.99
C LEU A 15 15.83 -4.58 -8.70
N ASP A 16 16.71 -3.57 -8.74
CA ASP A 16 16.43 -2.30 -9.41
C ASP A 16 16.29 -2.48 -10.93
N ALA A 17 17.15 -3.30 -11.53
CA ALA A 17 17.07 -3.62 -12.95
C ALA A 17 15.79 -4.44 -13.29
N ALA A 18 15.42 -5.38 -12.41
CA ALA A 18 14.21 -6.18 -12.59
C ALA A 18 12.95 -5.33 -12.45
N ASP A 19 12.93 -4.40 -11.49
CA ASP A 19 11.83 -3.47 -11.26
C ASP A 19 11.55 -2.61 -12.50
N GLU A 20 12.60 -2.00 -13.06
CA GLU A 20 12.48 -1.21 -14.28
C GLU A 20 12.00 -2.06 -15.47
N LEU A 21 12.53 -3.27 -15.64
CA LEU A 21 12.16 -4.16 -16.75
C LEU A 21 10.72 -4.68 -16.61
N PHE A 22 10.29 -5.05 -15.40
CA PHE A 22 8.90 -5.45 -15.13
C PHE A 22 7.94 -4.28 -15.37
N GLY A 23 8.34 -3.06 -15.01
CA GLY A 23 7.56 -1.87 -15.32
C GLY A 23 7.42 -1.57 -16.81
N GLN A 24 8.45 -1.82 -17.59
CA GLN A 24 8.48 -1.55 -19.04
C GLN A 24 7.84 -2.64 -19.88
N LYS A 25 8.20 -3.91 -19.64
CA LYS A 25 7.85 -5.07 -20.47
C LYS A 25 6.80 -5.99 -19.81
N GLY A 26 6.48 -5.77 -18.54
CA GLY A 26 5.74 -6.70 -17.70
C GLY A 26 6.57 -7.87 -17.21
N PHE A 27 6.03 -8.60 -16.22
CA PHE A 27 6.70 -9.77 -15.65
C PHE A 27 6.90 -10.87 -16.71
N ASP A 28 5.85 -11.20 -17.47
CA ASP A 28 5.91 -12.27 -18.48
C ASP A 28 6.81 -11.91 -19.65
N GLY A 29 6.84 -10.63 -20.06
CA GLY A 29 7.68 -10.12 -21.14
C GLY A 29 9.15 -9.93 -20.77
N THR A 30 9.53 -10.11 -19.50
CA THR A 30 10.91 -9.97 -19.02
C THR A 30 11.55 -11.33 -18.80
N SER A 31 12.68 -11.59 -19.39
CA SER A 31 13.50 -12.79 -19.15
C SER A 31 14.61 -12.54 -18.14
N THR A 32 15.15 -13.59 -17.54
CA THR A 32 16.36 -13.49 -16.72
C THR A 32 17.57 -13.00 -17.52
N ASN A 33 17.62 -13.27 -18.83
CA ASN A 33 18.69 -12.74 -19.70
C ASN A 33 18.58 -11.22 -19.86
N ASP A 34 17.39 -10.65 -19.98
CA ASP A 34 17.21 -9.18 -20.00
C ASP A 34 17.80 -8.53 -18.74
N ILE A 35 17.56 -9.16 -17.57
CA ILE A 35 18.10 -8.66 -16.30
C ILE A 35 19.63 -8.78 -16.27
N LEU A 36 20.19 -9.92 -16.73
CA LEU A 36 21.64 -10.12 -16.83
C LEU A 36 22.31 -9.06 -17.69
N GLU A 37 21.74 -8.78 -18.87
CA GLU A 37 22.25 -7.79 -19.81
C GLU A 37 22.18 -6.38 -19.22
N LYS A 38 21.06 -6.04 -18.56
CA LYS A 38 20.87 -4.72 -17.95
C LYS A 38 21.84 -4.44 -16.82
N VAL A 39 22.09 -5.44 -15.95
CA VAL A 39 23.04 -5.31 -14.82
C VAL A 39 24.50 -5.50 -15.26
N GLY A 40 24.74 -6.16 -16.39
CA GLY A 40 26.07 -6.48 -16.86
C GLY A 40 26.77 -7.57 -16.04
N ILE A 41 26.06 -8.62 -15.61
CA ILE A 41 26.57 -9.68 -14.76
C ILE A 41 26.49 -11.06 -15.43
N ALA A 42 27.35 -11.98 -14.98
CA ALA A 42 27.32 -13.36 -15.43
C ALA A 42 26.11 -14.12 -14.85
N ARG A 43 25.63 -15.12 -15.58
CA ARG A 43 24.49 -15.97 -15.20
C ARG A 43 24.66 -16.58 -13.79
N GLY A 44 25.87 -17.07 -13.48
CA GLY A 44 26.19 -17.64 -12.17
C GLY A 44 26.01 -16.63 -11.03
N THR A 45 26.29 -15.35 -11.27
CA THR A 45 26.09 -14.28 -10.27
C THR A 45 24.62 -14.07 -9.97
N LEU A 46 23.75 -14.06 -10.99
CA LEU A 46 22.30 -13.95 -10.77
C LEU A 46 21.78 -15.11 -9.93
N TYR A 47 22.09 -16.35 -10.35
CA TYR A 47 21.61 -17.56 -9.69
C TYR A 47 22.23 -17.80 -8.28
N HIS A 48 23.30 -17.08 -7.96
CA HIS A 48 23.81 -17.02 -6.59
C HIS A 48 22.86 -16.23 -5.66
N HIS A 49 22.19 -15.19 -6.18
CA HIS A 49 21.29 -14.33 -5.41
C HIS A 49 19.82 -14.75 -5.49
N PHE A 50 19.37 -15.25 -6.65
CA PHE A 50 17.97 -15.58 -6.91
C PHE A 50 17.83 -16.87 -7.71
N LYS A 51 16.93 -17.74 -7.29
CA LYS A 51 16.74 -19.07 -7.90
C LYS A 51 15.94 -19.01 -9.21
N SER A 52 15.07 -18.02 -9.33
CA SER A 52 14.18 -17.86 -10.50
C SER A 52 13.75 -16.38 -10.67
N LYS A 53 13.07 -16.09 -11.76
CA LYS A 53 12.44 -14.77 -11.99
C LYS A 53 11.34 -14.48 -10.96
N GLU A 54 10.62 -15.51 -10.54
CA GLU A 54 9.61 -15.44 -9.48
C GLU A 54 10.25 -15.07 -8.13
N ASP A 55 11.41 -15.62 -7.81
CA ASP A 55 12.16 -15.29 -6.58
C ASP A 55 12.60 -13.82 -6.57
N ILE A 56 12.96 -13.26 -7.74
CA ILE A 56 13.24 -11.82 -7.91
C ILE A 56 11.96 -11.00 -7.67
N MET A 57 10.82 -11.42 -8.23
CA MET A 57 9.54 -10.77 -8.01
C MET A 57 9.16 -10.78 -6.52
N ASP A 58 9.28 -11.92 -5.85
CA ASP A 58 8.95 -12.06 -4.44
C ASP A 58 9.83 -11.15 -3.57
N ALA A 59 11.12 -11.04 -3.89
CA ALA A 59 12.04 -10.14 -3.21
C ALA A 59 11.74 -8.65 -3.47
N LEU A 60 11.23 -8.31 -4.66
CA LEU A 60 10.73 -6.96 -4.96
C LEU A 60 9.49 -6.63 -4.12
N ILE A 61 8.53 -7.56 -4.05
CA ILE A 61 7.32 -7.39 -3.24
C ILE A 61 7.67 -7.23 -1.75
N GLU A 62 8.62 -8.02 -1.25
CA GLU A 62 9.12 -7.88 0.12
C GLU A 62 9.73 -6.48 0.36
N ARG A 63 10.57 -6.00 -0.56
CA ARG A 63 11.17 -4.66 -0.50
C ARG A 63 10.11 -3.55 -0.46
N TYR A 64 9.06 -3.65 -1.28
CA TYR A 64 7.93 -2.72 -1.26
C TYR A 64 7.13 -2.81 0.03
N SER A 65 6.89 -4.05 0.51
CA SER A 65 6.16 -4.30 1.75
C SER A 65 6.83 -3.64 2.95
N VAL A 66 8.14 -3.79 3.07
CA VAL A 66 8.92 -3.18 4.17
C VAL A 66 8.81 -1.66 4.16
N ARG A 67 8.89 -1.04 2.98
CA ARG A 67 8.74 0.43 2.86
C ARG A 67 7.33 0.88 3.21
N LEU A 68 6.32 0.23 2.63
CA LEU A 68 4.92 0.59 2.76
C LEU A 68 4.44 0.41 4.21
N LEU A 69 4.62 -0.78 4.75
CA LEU A 69 4.18 -1.09 6.10
C LEU A 69 5.06 -0.43 7.16
N GLY A 70 6.35 -0.22 6.88
CA GLY A 70 7.26 0.49 7.78
C GLY A 70 6.81 1.92 8.04
N ALA A 71 6.52 2.70 6.99
CA ALA A 71 6.00 4.05 7.13
C ALA A 71 4.67 4.10 7.90
N ALA A 72 3.76 3.16 7.60
CA ALA A 72 2.49 3.04 8.30
C ALA A 72 2.69 2.69 9.79
N GLN A 73 3.62 1.81 10.12
CA GLN A 73 3.95 1.43 11.50
C GLN A 73 4.58 2.58 12.30
N GLU A 74 5.47 3.37 11.69
CA GLU A 74 6.08 4.53 12.33
C GLU A 74 5.01 5.54 12.73
N ILE A 75 4.08 5.88 11.83
CA ILE A 75 2.96 6.78 12.11
C ILE A 75 2.05 6.19 13.20
N ALA A 76 1.71 4.91 13.10
CA ALA A 76 0.85 4.24 14.07
C ALA A 76 1.46 4.20 15.48
N ALA A 77 2.77 4.15 15.60
CA ALA A 77 3.50 4.09 16.86
C ALA A 77 3.68 5.45 17.53
N ASP A 78 3.56 6.56 16.79
CA ASP A 78 3.76 7.91 17.34
C ASP A 78 2.54 8.37 18.16
N LYS A 79 2.61 8.11 19.46
CA LYS A 79 1.55 8.49 20.43
C LYS A 79 1.44 10.00 20.69
N SER A 80 2.33 10.81 20.15
CA SER A 80 2.20 12.27 20.19
C SER A 80 1.13 12.79 19.23
N ILE A 81 0.77 11.97 18.23
CA ILE A 81 -0.26 12.25 17.23
C ILE A 81 -1.61 11.68 17.74
N PRO A 82 -2.71 12.46 17.69
CA PRO A 82 -4.05 11.99 18.07
C PRO A 82 -4.49 10.75 17.28
N VAL A 83 -5.36 9.91 17.89
CA VAL A 83 -5.82 8.65 17.32
C VAL A 83 -6.36 8.81 15.89
N VAL A 84 -7.24 9.78 15.65
CA VAL A 84 -7.86 9.98 14.31
C VAL A 84 -6.79 10.41 13.31
N GLU A 85 -5.90 11.30 13.68
CA GLU A 85 -4.82 11.77 12.80
C GLU A 85 -3.83 10.66 12.46
N ARG A 86 -3.58 9.70 13.37
CA ARG A 86 -2.78 8.50 13.09
C ARG A 86 -3.47 7.55 12.11
N ILE A 87 -4.78 7.33 12.26
CA ILE A 87 -5.56 6.53 11.30
C ILE A 87 -5.42 7.15 9.91
N ILE A 88 -5.62 8.46 9.82
CA ILE A 88 -5.49 9.24 8.59
C ILE A 88 -4.06 9.12 8.04
N GLY A 89 -3.05 9.34 8.86
CA GLY A 89 -1.65 9.26 8.47
C GLY A 89 -1.27 7.88 7.92
N VAL A 90 -1.75 6.80 8.55
CA VAL A 90 -1.56 5.43 8.05
C VAL A 90 -2.22 5.25 6.68
N VAL A 91 -3.47 5.70 6.50
CA VAL A 91 -4.16 5.63 5.21
C VAL A 91 -3.42 6.43 4.15
N MET A 92 -2.90 7.61 4.48
CA MET A 92 -2.11 8.43 3.56
C MET A 92 -0.76 7.81 3.20
N ALA A 93 -0.08 7.19 4.17
CA ALA A 93 1.18 6.48 3.92
C ALA A 93 0.97 5.26 2.98
N LEU A 94 -0.20 4.63 3.08
CA LEU A 94 -0.61 3.52 2.21
C LEU A 94 -1.15 4.01 0.86
N ASN A 95 -1.65 5.24 0.82
CA ASN A 95 -2.14 5.87 -0.40
C ASN A 95 -0.94 6.35 -1.21
N ILE A 96 -0.31 5.43 -1.90
CA ILE A 96 0.90 5.60 -2.70
C ILE A 96 0.70 6.65 -3.82
N SER A 97 -0.50 7.19 -3.96
CA SER A 97 -0.87 8.21 -4.95
C SER A 97 -0.31 9.62 -4.68
N GLY A 98 0.32 9.87 -3.52
CA GLY A 98 0.73 11.23 -3.10
C GLY A 98 2.21 11.58 -3.24
N GLY A 99 3.12 10.64 -3.46
CA GLY A 99 4.56 10.89 -3.59
C GLY A 99 5.08 10.63 -5.01
N SER A 100 6.01 11.45 -5.52
CA SER A 100 6.53 11.32 -6.89
C SER A 100 7.11 9.94 -7.20
N SER A 101 7.89 9.36 -6.29
CA SER A 101 8.45 8.01 -6.45
C SER A 101 7.42 6.89 -6.31
N SER A 102 6.35 7.15 -5.56
CA SER A 102 5.26 6.21 -5.34
C SER A 102 4.29 6.18 -6.52
N LYS A 103 4.07 7.31 -7.18
CA LYS A 103 3.18 7.42 -8.35
C LYS A 103 3.69 6.59 -9.52
N GLU A 104 4.99 6.66 -9.82
CA GLU A 104 5.61 5.87 -10.87
C GLU A 104 5.50 4.36 -10.60
N ILE A 105 5.69 3.94 -9.35
CA ILE A 105 5.55 2.54 -8.94
C ILE A 105 4.10 2.08 -9.12
N MET A 106 3.12 2.87 -8.71
CA MET A 106 1.70 2.53 -8.85
C MET A 106 1.26 2.50 -10.31
N GLU A 107 1.67 3.46 -11.13
CA GLU A 107 1.42 3.43 -12.57
C GLU A 107 2.00 2.17 -13.23
N HIS A 108 3.13 1.64 -12.72
CA HIS A 108 3.70 0.39 -13.20
C HIS A 108 2.93 -0.85 -12.71
N ILE A 109 2.52 -0.87 -11.45
CA ILE A 109 1.81 -1.99 -10.81
C ILE A 109 0.44 -2.19 -11.45
N HIS A 110 -0.30 -1.12 -11.76
CA HIS A 110 -1.63 -1.18 -12.34
C HIS A 110 -1.66 -1.48 -13.85
N LYS A 111 -0.51 -1.65 -14.50
CA LYS A 111 -0.50 -2.09 -15.90
C LYS A 111 -0.98 -3.54 -16.01
N PRO A 112 -1.82 -3.89 -17.01
CA PRO A 112 -2.36 -5.25 -17.19
C PRO A 112 -1.28 -6.34 -17.21
N GLN A 113 -0.10 -6.04 -17.76
CA GLN A 113 1.04 -6.96 -17.78
C GLN A 113 1.67 -7.24 -16.41
N ASN A 114 1.28 -6.50 -15.38
CA ASN A 114 1.79 -6.62 -14.00
C ASN A 114 0.73 -7.13 -13.01
N ALA A 115 -0.35 -7.75 -13.49
CA ALA A 115 -1.45 -8.24 -12.67
C ALA A 115 -1.00 -9.14 -11.51
N LEU A 116 0.02 -10.00 -11.72
CA LEU A 116 0.58 -10.83 -10.66
C LEU A 116 1.25 -9.99 -9.56
N MET A 117 1.99 -8.95 -9.94
CA MET A 117 2.62 -8.03 -8.99
C MET A 117 1.57 -7.27 -8.19
N HIS A 118 0.55 -6.75 -8.87
CA HIS A 118 -0.60 -6.11 -8.24
C HIS A 118 -1.29 -7.03 -7.21
N GLN A 119 -1.63 -8.26 -7.59
CA GLN A 119 -2.22 -9.25 -6.69
C GLN A 119 -1.36 -9.54 -5.46
N LYS A 120 -0.04 -9.64 -5.62
CA LYS A 120 0.88 -9.87 -4.49
C LYS A 120 0.91 -8.67 -3.54
N ILE A 121 0.93 -7.43 -4.06
CA ILE A 121 0.89 -6.19 -3.25
C ILE A 121 -0.45 -6.06 -2.53
N GLN A 122 -1.57 -6.32 -3.19
CA GLN A 122 -2.88 -6.35 -2.53
C GLN A 122 -2.89 -7.32 -1.34
N ARG A 123 -2.30 -8.52 -1.50
CA ARG A 123 -2.17 -9.48 -0.39
C ARG A 123 -1.34 -8.92 0.77
N VAL A 124 -0.27 -8.17 0.50
CA VAL A 124 0.52 -7.49 1.54
C VAL A 124 -0.32 -6.48 2.29
N ILE A 125 -1.09 -5.66 1.59
CA ILE A 125 -1.97 -4.65 2.20
C ILE A 125 -3.02 -5.33 3.07
N ILE A 126 -3.76 -6.29 2.53
CA ILE A 126 -4.86 -6.99 3.23
C ILE A 126 -4.36 -7.71 4.49
N ASN A 127 -3.16 -8.27 4.49
CA ASN A 127 -2.63 -8.97 5.67
C ASN A 127 -1.85 -8.07 6.63
N GLY A 128 -1.21 -7.02 6.13
CA GLY A 128 -0.29 -6.19 6.92
C GLY A 128 -0.93 -4.96 7.57
N VAL A 129 -1.94 -4.38 6.93
CA VAL A 129 -2.55 -3.12 7.39
C VAL A 129 -3.55 -3.29 8.53
N PRO A 130 -4.44 -4.30 8.53
CA PRO A 130 -5.42 -4.47 9.62
C PRO A 130 -4.78 -4.56 11.01
N PRO A 131 -3.67 -5.31 11.24
CA PRO A 131 -3.01 -5.33 12.54
C PRO A 131 -2.52 -3.95 12.99
N ILE A 132 -1.98 -3.13 12.06
CA ILE A 132 -1.47 -1.78 12.35
C ILE A 132 -2.62 -0.87 12.81
N LEU A 133 -3.69 -0.79 12.02
CA LEU A 133 -4.88 0.01 12.35
C LEU A 133 -5.55 -0.49 13.63
N THR A 134 -5.64 -1.81 13.85
CA THR A 134 -6.22 -2.38 15.07
C THR A 134 -5.53 -1.88 16.33
N GLY A 135 -4.20 -1.68 16.29
CA GLY A 135 -3.47 -1.09 17.42
C GLY A 135 -3.98 0.31 17.76
N ILE A 136 -4.19 1.15 16.75
CA ILE A 136 -4.71 2.51 16.93
C ILE A 136 -6.18 2.49 17.41
N ILE A 137 -7.01 1.60 16.83
CA ILE A 137 -8.43 1.47 17.22
C ILE A 137 -8.58 1.02 18.67
N ARG A 138 -7.75 0.08 19.15
CA ARG A 138 -7.77 -0.34 20.56
C ARG A 138 -7.46 0.82 21.50
N GLU A 139 -6.50 1.65 21.16
CA GLU A 139 -6.21 2.86 21.93
C GLU A 139 -7.40 3.84 21.91
N GLY A 140 -8.06 4.02 20.76
CA GLY A 140 -9.28 4.82 20.68
C GLY A 140 -10.44 4.24 21.52
N ILE A 141 -10.54 2.91 21.65
CA ILE A 141 -11.50 2.28 22.56
C ILE A 141 -11.17 2.60 24.02
N GLU A 142 -9.90 2.52 24.42
CA GLU A 142 -9.45 2.88 25.78
C GLU A 142 -9.72 4.36 26.10
N GLN A 143 -9.69 5.24 25.11
CA GLN A 143 -10.02 6.66 25.25
C GLN A 143 -11.53 6.95 25.16
N GLY A 144 -12.37 5.95 24.92
CA GLY A 144 -13.82 6.12 24.78
C GLY A 144 -14.28 6.70 23.44
N MET A 145 -13.40 6.77 22.44
CA MET A 145 -13.73 7.28 21.10
C MET A 145 -14.48 6.25 20.26
N PHE A 146 -14.17 4.96 20.46
CA PHE A 146 -14.74 3.84 19.73
C PHE A 146 -15.34 2.83 20.70
N ASN A 147 -16.33 2.05 20.21
CA ASN A 147 -17.00 1.03 21.00
C ASN A 147 -17.35 -0.17 20.11
N THR A 148 -16.34 -0.94 19.72
CA THR A 148 -16.52 -2.19 18.98
C THR A 148 -15.87 -3.34 19.74
N PRO A 149 -16.54 -4.51 19.86
CA PRO A 149 -15.93 -5.71 20.45
C PRO A 149 -15.00 -6.45 19.49
N PHE A 150 -14.97 -6.06 18.18
CA PHE A 150 -14.25 -6.73 17.12
C PHE A 150 -13.34 -5.76 16.32
N PRO A 151 -12.35 -5.09 16.97
CA PRO A 151 -11.55 -4.06 16.31
C PRO A 151 -10.73 -4.59 15.13
N TYR A 152 -10.24 -5.84 15.18
CA TYR A 152 -9.47 -6.42 14.08
C TYR A 152 -10.36 -6.71 12.87
N GLU A 153 -11.48 -7.37 13.09
CA GLU A 153 -12.42 -7.74 12.03
C GLU A 153 -13.02 -6.50 11.35
N CYS A 154 -13.29 -5.44 12.12
CA CYS A 154 -13.69 -4.16 11.57
C CYS A 154 -12.61 -3.60 10.62
N MET A 155 -11.35 -3.60 11.04
CA MET A 155 -10.25 -3.11 10.21
C MET A 155 -9.98 -4.01 9.01
N GLU A 156 -10.12 -5.31 9.15
CA GLU A 156 -10.02 -6.25 8.03
C GLU A 156 -11.10 -5.95 6.97
N MET A 157 -12.35 -5.80 7.36
CA MET A 157 -13.45 -5.42 6.45
C MET A 157 -13.19 -4.07 5.78
N VAL A 158 -12.76 -3.07 6.54
CA VAL A 158 -12.45 -1.72 6.06
C VAL A 158 -11.33 -1.75 5.01
N VAL A 159 -10.24 -2.45 5.30
CA VAL A 159 -9.09 -2.54 4.39
C VAL A 159 -9.42 -3.32 3.12
N ILE A 160 -10.12 -4.46 3.23
CA ILE A 160 -10.54 -5.26 2.07
C ILE A 160 -11.47 -4.44 1.17
N TYR A 161 -12.48 -3.78 1.74
CA TYR A 161 -13.41 -2.95 0.97
C TYR A 161 -12.68 -1.80 0.27
N ALA A 162 -11.86 -1.04 1.02
CA ALA A 162 -11.13 0.09 0.46
C ALA A 162 -10.18 -0.34 -0.66
N ASN A 163 -9.42 -1.41 -0.44
CA ASN A 163 -8.45 -1.94 -1.40
C ASN A 163 -9.10 -2.58 -2.65
N THR A 164 -10.40 -2.90 -2.59
CA THR A 164 -11.11 -3.49 -3.73
C THR A 164 -11.97 -2.45 -4.46
N VAL A 165 -12.72 -1.65 -3.70
CA VAL A 165 -13.72 -0.75 -4.30
C VAL A 165 -13.10 0.54 -4.80
N PHE A 166 -12.06 1.05 -4.12
CA PHE A 166 -11.37 2.28 -4.52
C PHE A 166 -10.13 2.03 -5.36
N ASP A 167 -9.83 0.77 -5.67
CA ASP A 167 -8.85 0.41 -6.70
C ASP A 167 -9.44 0.72 -8.09
N ASN A 168 -8.76 1.59 -8.84
CA ASN A 168 -9.23 2.05 -10.15
C ASN A 168 -9.38 0.93 -11.18
N ASP A 169 -8.63 -0.16 -11.00
CA ASP A 169 -8.63 -1.28 -11.96
C ASP A 169 -9.76 -2.29 -11.68
N MET A 170 -10.30 -2.29 -10.44
CA MET A 170 -11.31 -3.27 -10.03
C MET A 170 -12.74 -2.78 -10.25
N VAL A 171 -13.03 -1.51 -9.99
CA VAL A 171 -14.37 -0.93 -10.11
C VAL A 171 -14.32 0.40 -10.85
N ALA A 172 -14.78 0.41 -12.09
CA ALA A 172 -14.94 1.65 -12.85
C ALA A 172 -16.06 2.49 -12.23
N MET A 173 -15.78 3.76 -11.95
CA MET A 173 -16.75 4.70 -11.40
C MET A 173 -16.43 6.14 -11.82
N THR A 174 -17.46 6.96 -11.90
CA THR A 174 -17.31 8.42 -12.07
C THR A 174 -16.82 9.07 -10.78
N ASP A 175 -16.36 10.32 -10.85
CA ASP A 175 -15.92 11.07 -9.67
C ASP A 175 -17.09 11.27 -8.68
N GLU A 176 -18.31 11.49 -9.17
CA GLU A 176 -19.51 11.61 -8.35
C GLU A 176 -19.84 10.30 -7.61
N GLU A 177 -19.79 9.17 -8.32
CA GLU A 177 -19.97 7.84 -7.71
C GLU A 177 -18.88 7.54 -6.69
N ARG A 178 -17.65 7.90 -6.98
CA ARG A 178 -16.49 7.76 -6.06
C ARG A 178 -16.70 8.56 -4.79
N PHE A 179 -17.12 9.83 -4.92
CA PHE A 179 -17.40 10.69 -3.77
C PHE A 179 -18.54 10.11 -2.92
N SER A 180 -19.67 9.74 -3.55
CA SER A 180 -20.81 9.15 -2.86
C SER A 180 -20.43 7.86 -2.10
N ARG A 181 -19.66 6.97 -2.73
CA ARG A 181 -19.17 5.74 -2.09
C ARG A 181 -18.20 6.00 -0.95
N MET A 182 -17.31 6.99 -1.09
CA MET A 182 -16.39 7.37 -0.03
C MET A 182 -17.12 7.92 1.18
N LEU A 183 -18.11 8.79 0.97
CA LEU A 183 -18.97 9.31 2.04
C LEU A 183 -19.70 8.17 2.77
N ALA A 184 -20.34 7.28 2.00
CA ALA A 184 -21.03 6.12 2.57
C ALA A 184 -20.05 5.18 3.31
N PHE A 185 -18.84 4.99 2.78
CA PHE A 185 -17.81 4.19 3.40
C PHE A 185 -17.42 4.73 4.77
N ILE A 186 -17.13 6.03 4.89
CA ILE A 186 -16.77 6.67 6.17
C ILE A 186 -17.92 6.56 7.18
N CYS A 187 -19.18 6.87 6.77
CA CYS A 187 -20.34 6.68 7.63
C CYS A 187 -20.48 5.23 8.14
N ASN A 188 -20.18 4.25 7.30
CA ASN A 188 -20.25 2.84 7.71
C ASN A 188 -19.07 2.45 8.62
N VAL A 189 -17.87 3.01 8.41
CA VAL A 189 -16.73 2.83 9.32
C VAL A 189 -17.03 3.38 10.71
N GLU A 190 -17.64 4.57 10.82
CA GLU A 190 -18.09 5.14 12.10
C GLU A 190 -19.06 4.19 12.83
N ARG A 191 -20.03 3.63 12.10
CA ARG A 191 -20.99 2.67 12.68
C ARG A 191 -20.33 1.38 13.12
N LEU A 192 -19.42 0.82 12.33
CA LEU A 192 -18.68 -0.41 12.65
C LEU A 192 -17.81 -0.22 13.91
N LEU A 193 -17.22 0.96 14.07
CA LEU A 193 -16.40 1.30 15.21
C LEU A 193 -17.19 1.77 16.43
N GLY A 194 -18.50 2.03 16.30
CA GLY A 194 -19.30 2.67 17.33
C GLY A 194 -18.80 4.07 17.67
N ALA A 195 -18.29 4.78 16.68
CA ALA A 195 -17.81 6.15 16.79
C ALA A 195 -18.97 7.15 16.74
N GLU A 196 -18.74 8.37 17.24
CA GLU A 196 -19.69 9.47 17.10
C GLU A 196 -19.87 9.82 15.61
N SER A 197 -21.12 10.04 15.19
CA SER A 197 -21.42 10.36 13.79
C SER A 197 -20.74 11.66 13.36
N GLY A 198 -20.00 11.61 12.27
CA GLY A 198 -19.24 12.75 11.74
C GLY A 198 -17.82 12.89 12.30
N SER A 199 -17.43 12.08 13.29
CA SER A 199 -16.10 12.17 13.93
C SER A 199 -14.95 11.80 13.00
N LEU A 200 -15.21 11.03 11.94
CA LEU A 200 -14.22 10.65 10.92
C LEU A 200 -14.39 11.39 9.59
N MET A 201 -15.32 12.35 9.49
CA MET A 201 -15.59 13.07 8.22
C MET A 201 -14.44 13.94 7.74
N ASP A 202 -13.58 14.42 8.65
CA ASP A 202 -12.38 15.19 8.26
C ASP A 202 -11.42 14.35 7.41
N THR A 203 -11.53 13.02 7.43
CA THR A 203 -10.79 12.14 6.53
C THR A 203 -11.11 12.39 5.05
N LEU A 204 -12.32 12.87 4.71
CA LEU A 204 -12.71 13.22 3.34
C LEU A 204 -11.87 14.34 2.74
N LYS A 205 -11.51 15.36 3.55
CA LYS A 205 -10.69 16.49 3.10
C LYS A 205 -9.34 16.04 2.55
N MET A 206 -8.83 14.93 3.03
CA MET A 206 -7.52 14.40 2.65
C MET A 206 -7.52 13.69 1.29
N PHE A 207 -8.71 13.27 0.83
CA PHE A 207 -8.86 12.71 -0.51
C PHE A 207 -9.17 13.79 -1.57
N GLY A 208 -8.95 15.08 -1.24
CA GLY A 208 -9.24 16.20 -2.14
C GLY A 208 -10.74 16.43 -2.38
N MET A 209 -11.58 15.87 -1.50
CA MET A 209 -13.04 15.85 -1.68
C MET A 209 -13.76 16.80 -0.70
N GLY A 210 -13.04 17.76 -0.09
CA GLY A 210 -13.55 18.57 1.03
C GLY A 210 -13.93 20.00 0.75
N ASP A 211 -13.62 20.56 -0.42
CA ASP A 211 -13.99 21.95 -0.75
C ASP A 211 -14.95 22.00 -1.93
N GLY A 212 -16.20 21.60 -1.66
CA GLY A 212 -17.34 22.07 -2.42
C GLY A 212 -17.72 23.50 -1.98
N SER A 213 -16.78 24.44 -1.96
CA SER A 213 -17.12 25.84 -1.90
C SER A 213 -17.62 26.27 -3.26
N ASN A 214 -18.94 26.41 -3.35
CA ASN A 214 -19.64 27.18 -4.37
C ASN A 214 -18.86 28.45 -4.69
N ASP A 215 -18.24 28.50 -5.87
CA ASP A 215 -18.06 29.75 -6.57
C ASP A 215 -19.32 29.95 -7.44
N GLU A 216 -20.28 30.68 -6.86
CA GLU A 216 -21.24 31.46 -7.62
C GLU A 216 -20.63 32.81 -8.04
#